data_55671148b91802c6a5eba79546522223
#
_entry.id   55671148b91802c6a5eba79546522223
#
_cell.length_a   1.000
_cell.length_b   1.000
_cell.length_c   1.000
_cell.angle_alpha   90.00
_cell.angle_beta   90.00
_cell.angle_gamma   90.00
#
_symmetry.space_group_name_H-M   'P 1'
#
loop_
_entity.id
_entity.type
_entity.pdbx_description
1 polymer ?
#
loop_
_entity_poly.entity_id
_entity_poly.type
_entity_poly.pdbx_seq_one_letter_code
_entity_poly.pdbx_strand_id
1 'polypeptide(L)'
;MWKPRILRLFEGRVMEARWYQDEGSQKLFERVQVEGVNPIIALPTGAGKTHVIALLIEKYRADYPDRKIVVLSHVKEILTQNHASLAKYLGVGIALNSAMLNRREIGRITVAGIQSVYKNPEAFGDVGLAIIDEAHLVTDTNTGMYRSFLTALHCPVVGLTATPFRPRGYLHTVDNALFTEIAYDLTSSESYQRLIKEGHLSKLYCKSTKLKMDTSDIPTTAGDFNNKALDLKFNTNQVTENALKEVLDICGPYKKILLFAISIEHATAIQEWLNEHGINTGIVHSKTGEDEQRDRVLADFRSGFYRAVVNVNVLTTGLDIIDIDLVVLLRPTQSPVVYVQSVGRGMRVAPDKDHCLVLDFANNVATHGPIDAIKIKEKGERRKGEPITKVCDKCGVIVHPTCKVCPACLTPFIFKVKINNTASNLDIIGVPKERWIDVNYMHVKRHKKKGKPDSIRIDYTCGLRRFSQWIAVRSSTWDAAYAAKHTLSPFYDFPEGFIITVESILEIKDEMKTPTRIFVDESDTYPKIENMEF
;
A
#
# COMPACT_ATOMS: atom_id res chain seq x y z
N MET A 1 -28.80 0.64 -6.73
CA MET A 1 -28.42 -0.76 -6.46
C MET A 1 -27.47 -1.20 -7.57
N TRP A 2 -26.23 -1.52 -7.24
CA TRP A 2 -25.25 -2.04 -8.20
C TRP A 2 -25.70 -3.44 -8.65
N LYS A 3 -25.78 -3.65 -9.99
CA LYS A 3 -26.00 -5.00 -10.54
C LYS A 3 -24.64 -5.53 -10.98
N PRO A 4 -24.18 -6.69 -10.47
CA PRO A 4 -22.91 -7.25 -10.89
C PRO A 4 -22.90 -7.54 -12.38
N ARG A 5 -21.83 -7.15 -13.06
CA ARG A 5 -21.63 -7.47 -14.48
C ARG A 5 -21.20 -8.93 -14.57
N ILE A 6 -21.93 -9.71 -15.34
CA ILE A 6 -21.74 -11.16 -15.48
C ILE A 6 -20.71 -11.38 -16.59
N LEU A 7 -19.55 -11.88 -16.25
CA LEU A 7 -18.61 -12.47 -17.22
C LEU A 7 -19.10 -13.90 -17.55
N ARG A 8 -19.43 -14.17 -18.81
CA ARG A 8 -19.79 -15.52 -19.24
C ARG A 8 -18.54 -16.41 -19.24
N LEU A 9 -18.50 -17.41 -18.38
CA LEU A 9 -17.49 -18.45 -18.41
C LEU A 9 -17.88 -19.57 -19.37
N PHE A 10 -16.89 -20.11 -20.07
CA PHE A 10 -16.95 -21.44 -20.69
C PHE A 10 -17.25 -22.46 -19.56
N GLU A 11 -18.19 -23.39 -19.76
CA GLU A 11 -18.68 -24.40 -18.79
C GLU A 11 -19.77 -23.95 -17.79
N GLY A 12 -20.56 -22.91 -18.08
CA GLY A 12 -21.78 -22.65 -17.32
C GLY A 12 -21.62 -22.04 -15.92
N ARG A 13 -20.41 -21.70 -15.49
CA ARG A 13 -20.19 -20.93 -14.25
C ARG A 13 -20.10 -19.43 -14.56
N VAL A 14 -21.00 -18.68 -13.96
CA VAL A 14 -21.02 -17.22 -13.99
C VAL A 14 -20.03 -16.71 -12.95
N MET A 15 -19.00 -15.96 -13.35
CA MET A 15 -18.19 -15.19 -12.40
C MET A 15 -18.71 -13.75 -12.36
N GLU A 16 -19.14 -13.34 -11.19
CA GLU A 16 -19.56 -11.97 -10.96
C GLU A 16 -18.31 -11.11 -10.66
N ALA A 17 -18.18 -10.01 -11.40
CA ALA A 17 -17.15 -9.01 -11.08
C ALA A 17 -17.48 -8.38 -9.71
N ARG A 18 -16.45 -8.17 -8.89
CA ARG A 18 -16.61 -7.38 -7.67
C ARG A 18 -16.79 -5.91 -8.05
N TRP A 19 -17.54 -5.16 -7.25
CA TRP A 19 -17.87 -3.76 -7.54
C TRP A 19 -16.68 -2.90 -7.95
N TYR A 20 -15.56 -3.03 -7.22
CA TYR A 20 -14.35 -2.25 -7.49
C TYR A 20 -13.59 -2.70 -8.74
N GLN A 21 -13.76 -3.94 -9.16
CA GLN A 21 -13.15 -4.45 -10.41
C GLN A 21 -13.85 -3.86 -11.61
N ASP A 22 -15.18 -3.78 -11.57
CA ASP A 22 -15.96 -3.14 -12.63
C ASP A 22 -15.75 -1.63 -12.64
N GLU A 23 -15.85 -0.97 -11.49
CA GLU A 23 -15.61 0.48 -11.37
C GLU A 23 -14.19 0.85 -11.84
N GLY A 24 -13.17 0.14 -11.37
CA GLY A 24 -11.78 0.38 -11.75
C GLY A 24 -11.53 0.16 -13.25
N SER A 25 -12.09 -0.92 -13.83
CA SER A 25 -11.98 -1.18 -15.27
C SER A 25 -12.69 -0.11 -16.09
N GLN A 26 -13.81 0.42 -15.60
CA GLN A 26 -14.55 1.50 -16.24
C GLN A 26 -13.76 2.81 -16.24
N LYS A 27 -13.20 3.18 -15.10
CA LYS A 27 -12.36 4.38 -15.00
C LYS A 27 -11.12 4.29 -15.88
N LEU A 28 -10.46 3.11 -15.91
CA LEU A 28 -9.34 2.92 -16.85
C LEU A 28 -9.76 3.09 -18.29
N PHE A 29 -10.90 2.51 -18.68
CA PHE A 29 -11.42 2.60 -20.04
C PHE A 29 -11.73 4.05 -20.44
N GLU A 30 -12.34 4.82 -19.56
CA GLU A 30 -12.63 6.25 -19.79
C GLU A 30 -11.33 7.07 -19.94
N ARG A 31 -10.35 6.83 -19.06
CA ARG A 31 -9.12 7.61 -19.06
C ARG A 31 -8.19 7.29 -20.22
N VAL A 32 -8.11 6.02 -20.63
CA VAL A 32 -7.25 5.60 -21.75
C VAL A 32 -7.71 6.14 -23.11
N GLN A 33 -8.95 6.62 -23.23
CA GLN A 33 -9.46 7.27 -24.43
C GLN A 33 -9.06 8.75 -24.56
N VAL A 34 -8.50 9.32 -23.49
CA VAL A 34 -8.01 10.70 -23.52
C VAL A 34 -6.59 10.71 -24.09
N GLU A 35 -6.38 11.49 -25.13
CA GLU A 35 -5.08 11.59 -25.80
C GLU A 35 -3.96 11.99 -24.82
N GLY A 36 -2.84 11.28 -24.88
CA GLY A 36 -1.67 11.53 -24.03
C GLY A 36 -1.82 11.03 -22.59
N VAL A 37 -2.93 10.39 -22.22
CA VAL A 37 -3.15 9.84 -20.88
C VAL A 37 -2.81 8.36 -20.84
N ASN A 38 -1.88 8.01 -19.95
CA ASN A 38 -1.50 6.64 -19.61
C ASN A 38 -1.85 6.38 -18.14
N PRO A 39 -3.07 5.88 -17.82
CA PRO A 39 -3.53 5.73 -16.45
C PRO A 39 -2.97 4.49 -15.75
N ILE A 40 -2.87 4.57 -14.43
CA ILE A 40 -2.61 3.43 -13.54
C ILE A 40 -3.87 3.11 -12.75
N ILE A 41 -4.07 1.81 -12.47
CA ILE A 41 -4.92 1.35 -11.39
C ILE A 41 -4.05 0.75 -10.28
N ALA A 42 -4.26 1.23 -9.05
CA ALA A 42 -3.60 0.73 -7.86
C ALA A 42 -4.56 -0.16 -7.05
N LEU A 43 -4.30 -1.46 -7.04
CA LEU A 43 -5.11 -2.46 -6.33
C LEU A 43 -4.25 -3.31 -5.41
N PRO A 44 -4.68 -3.57 -4.16
CA PRO A 44 -3.97 -4.46 -3.25
C PRO A 44 -3.62 -5.81 -3.87
N THR A 45 -2.55 -6.44 -3.35
CA THR A 45 -2.24 -7.83 -3.70
C THR A 45 -3.41 -8.73 -3.27
N GLY A 46 -3.88 -9.61 -4.16
CA GLY A 46 -5.05 -10.47 -3.90
C GLY A 46 -6.40 -9.87 -4.31
N ALA A 47 -6.48 -8.60 -4.71
CA ALA A 47 -7.73 -7.96 -5.15
C ALA A 47 -8.21 -8.40 -6.56
N GLY A 48 -7.46 -9.23 -7.28
CA GLY A 48 -7.87 -9.77 -8.58
C GLY A 48 -7.57 -8.85 -9.76
N LYS A 49 -6.35 -8.31 -9.86
CA LYS A 49 -5.88 -7.47 -10.98
C LYS A 49 -6.15 -8.09 -12.34
N THR A 50 -5.90 -9.40 -12.52
CA THR A 50 -6.14 -10.10 -13.81
C THR A 50 -7.61 -10.04 -14.24
N HIS A 51 -8.55 -10.02 -13.28
CA HIS A 51 -9.97 -9.85 -13.57
C HIS A 51 -10.27 -8.44 -14.12
N VAL A 52 -9.64 -7.42 -13.55
CA VAL A 52 -9.75 -6.05 -14.07
C VAL A 52 -9.18 -5.94 -15.48
N ILE A 53 -8.08 -6.64 -15.78
CA ILE A 53 -7.53 -6.74 -17.14
C ILE A 53 -8.57 -7.34 -18.10
N ALA A 54 -9.23 -8.43 -17.71
CA ALA A 54 -10.25 -9.07 -18.54
C ALA A 54 -11.43 -8.12 -18.82
N LEU A 55 -11.96 -7.45 -17.78
CA LEU A 55 -13.04 -6.49 -17.90
C LEU A 55 -12.66 -5.29 -18.80
N LEU A 56 -11.43 -4.79 -18.67
CA LEU A 56 -10.93 -3.72 -19.54
C LEU A 56 -10.84 -4.18 -21.00
N ILE A 57 -10.32 -5.38 -21.24
CA ILE A 57 -10.23 -5.97 -22.58
C ILE A 57 -11.63 -6.13 -23.19
N GLU A 58 -12.63 -6.60 -22.44
CA GLU A 58 -14.01 -6.70 -22.93
C GLU A 58 -14.59 -5.34 -23.33
N LYS A 59 -14.44 -4.34 -22.46
CA LYS A 59 -14.91 -2.97 -22.73
C LYS A 59 -14.22 -2.40 -23.98
N TYR A 60 -12.90 -2.54 -24.06
CA TYR A 60 -12.14 -2.02 -25.19
C TYR A 60 -12.51 -2.70 -26.51
N ARG A 61 -12.68 -4.02 -26.52
CA ARG A 61 -13.08 -4.77 -27.72
C ARG A 61 -14.51 -4.50 -28.18
N ALA A 62 -15.38 -4.08 -27.29
CA ALA A 62 -16.75 -3.69 -27.66
C ALA A 62 -16.75 -2.45 -28.57
N ASP A 63 -15.86 -1.49 -28.30
CA ASP A 63 -15.78 -0.25 -29.07
C ASP A 63 -14.74 -0.35 -30.22
N TYR A 64 -13.70 -1.18 -30.05
CA TYR A 64 -12.58 -1.34 -31.00
C TYR A 64 -12.35 -2.82 -31.36
N PRO A 65 -13.28 -3.50 -32.05
CA PRO A 65 -13.25 -4.96 -32.25
C PRO A 65 -12.05 -5.44 -33.09
N ASP A 66 -11.53 -4.59 -33.97
CA ASP A 66 -10.43 -4.96 -34.89
C ASP A 66 -9.04 -4.62 -34.36
N ARG A 67 -8.95 -3.79 -33.33
CA ARG A 67 -7.66 -3.41 -32.74
C ARG A 67 -7.06 -4.54 -31.91
N LYS A 68 -5.75 -4.71 -32.01
CA LYS A 68 -5.02 -5.68 -31.19
C LYS A 68 -4.75 -5.15 -29.78
N ILE A 69 -4.67 -6.05 -28.81
CA ILE A 69 -4.37 -5.74 -27.43
C ILE A 69 -3.15 -6.56 -27.00
N VAL A 70 -2.18 -5.92 -26.35
CA VAL A 70 -1.03 -6.60 -25.78
C VAL A 70 -1.01 -6.44 -24.26
N VAL A 71 -0.89 -7.56 -23.54
CA VAL A 71 -0.72 -7.60 -22.08
C VAL A 71 0.72 -7.97 -21.77
N LEU A 72 1.45 -7.04 -21.18
CA LEU A 72 2.88 -7.14 -20.94
C LEU A 72 3.20 -7.48 -19.50
N SER A 73 4.13 -8.38 -19.28
CA SER A 73 4.73 -8.64 -17.98
C SER A 73 6.21 -8.98 -18.11
N HIS A 74 6.93 -8.86 -17.01
CA HIS A 74 8.36 -9.17 -16.90
C HIS A 74 8.62 -10.57 -16.33
N VAL A 75 7.62 -11.16 -15.66
CA VAL A 75 7.74 -12.35 -14.83
C VAL A 75 7.03 -13.53 -15.47
N LYS A 76 7.73 -14.66 -15.61
CA LYS A 76 7.24 -15.88 -16.26
C LYS A 76 5.92 -16.39 -15.66
N GLU A 77 5.83 -16.43 -14.34
CA GLU A 77 4.67 -16.92 -13.62
C GLU A 77 3.44 -16.05 -13.84
N ILE A 78 3.63 -14.73 -13.90
CA ILE A 78 2.55 -13.77 -14.20
C ILE A 78 2.07 -13.97 -15.65
N LEU A 79 2.98 -14.19 -16.59
CA LEU A 79 2.62 -14.47 -17.98
C LEU A 79 1.76 -15.74 -18.11
N THR A 80 2.17 -16.83 -17.46
CA THR A 80 1.43 -18.09 -17.45
C THR A 80 0.06 -17.92 -16.80
N GLN A 81 0.01 -17.25 -15.65
CA GLN A 81 -1.22 -17.01 -14.91
C GLN A 81 -2.17 -16.08 -15.69
N ASN A 82 -1.68 -14.98 -16.24
CA ASN A 82 -2.49 -14.07 -17.03
C ASN A 82 -3.02 -14.73 -18.29
N HIS A 83 -2.18 -15.50 -19.01
CA HIS A 83 -2.63 -16.23 -20.19
C HIS A 83 -3.77 -17.19 -19.87
N ALA A 84 -3.61 -18.07 -18.88
CA ALA A 84 -4.63 -19.04 -18.47
C ALA A 84 -5.91 -18.37 -17.95
N SER A 85 -5.77 -17.34 -17.12
CA SER A 85 -6.92 -16.64 -16.53
C SER A 85 -7.68 -15.82 -17.56
N LEU A 86 -6.99 -15.10 -18.45
CA LEU A 86 -7.63 -14.32 -19.50
C LEU A 86 -8.34 -15.23 -20.52
N ALA A 87 -7.73 -16.35 -20.92
CA ALA A 87 -8.39 -17.32 -21.78
C ALA A 87 -9.69 -17.85 -21.14
N LYS A 88 -9.63 -18.15 -19.84
CA LYS A 88 -10.80 -18.59 -19.07
C LYS A 88 -11.88 -17.50 -18.94
N TYR A 89 -11.50 -16.25 -18.63
CA TYR A 89 -12.46 -15.16 -18.40
C TYR A 89 -13.10 -14.66 -19.68
N LEU A 90 -12.33 -14.54 -20.76
CA LEU A 90 -12.80 -13.98 -22.01
C LEU A 90 -13.43 -15.03 -22.94
N GLY A 91 -13.21 -16.33 -22.69
CA GLY A 91 -13.73 -17.40 -23.52
C GLY A 91 -13.24 -17.37 -24.98
N VAL A 92 -12.07 -16.77 -25.23
CA VAL A 92 -11.45 -16.63 -26.56
C VAL A 92 -9.99 -17.07 -26.53
N GLY A 93 -9.45 -17.41 -27.70
CA GLY A 93 -8.04 -17.75 -27.84
C GLY A 93 -7.16 -16.54 -27.51
N ILE A 94 -6.24 -16.75 -26.58
CA ILE A 94 -5.23 -15.77 -26.18
C ILE A 94 -3.87 -16.26 -26.69
N ALA A 95 -3.17 -15.44 -27.47
CA ALA A 95 -1.83 -15.73 -27.92
C ALA A 95 -0.81 -15.52 -26.79
N LEU A 96 0.25 -16.33 -26.79
CA LEU A 96 1.35 -16.23 -25.82
C LEU A 96 2.68 -16.02 -26.54
N ASN A 97 3.38 -14.93 -26.19
CA ASN A 97 4.69 -14.63 -26.75
C ASN A 97 5.74 -14.45 -25.64
N SER A 98 6.47 -15.50 -25.36
CA SER A 98 7.51 -15.50 -24.34
C SER A 98 8.60 -16.51 -24.67
N ALA A 99 9.85 -16.05 -24.76
CA ALA A 99 11.02 -16.94 -24.92
C ALA A 99 11.17 -17.90 -23.73
N MET A 100 10.89 -17.41 -22.51
CA MET A 100 10.94 -18.21 -21.29
C MET A 100 9.93 -19.37 -21.28
N LEU A 101 8.86 -19.28 -22.06
CA LEU A 101 7.82 -20.30 -22.20
C LEU A 101 7.88 -21.01 -23.53
N ASN A 102 8.91 -20.77 -24.35
CA ASN A 102 9.10 -21.31 -25.68
C ASN A 102 7.88 -21.14 -26.60
N ARG A 103 7.21 -19.96 -26.52
CA ARG A 103 6.02 -19.61 -27.32
C ARG A 103 6.29 -18.30 -28.07
N ARG A 104 5.81 -18.21 -29.33
CA ARG A 104 6.03 -17.07 -30.24
C ARG A 104 4.75 -16.66 -30.98
N GLU A 105 3.62 -16.77 -30.33
CA GLU A 105 2.33 -16.48 -30.93
C GLU A 105 1.99 -15.00 -30.83
N ILE A 106 1.37 -14.46 -31.86
CA ILE A 106 0.78 -13.13 -31.87
C ILE A 106 -0.65 -13.25 -32.39
N GLY A 107 -1.60 -12.69 -31.65
CA GLY A 107 -3.02 -12.72 -31.97
C GLY A 107 -3.73 -11.40 -31.70
N ARG A 108 -5.07 -11.42 -31.74
CA ARG A 108 -5.88 -10.22 -31.39
C ARG A 108 -5.66 -9.79 -29.95
N ILE A 109 -5.49 -10.75 -29.03
CA ILE A 109 -5.06 -10.52 -27.65
C ILE A 109 -3.80 -11.34 -27.45
N THR A 110 -2.71 -10.70 -27.08
CA THR A 110 -1.43 -11.37 -26.85
C THR A 110 -0.94 -11.07 -25.43
N VAL A 111 -0.66 -12.12 -24.66
CA VAL A 111 0.11 -12.01 -23.43
C VAL A 111 1.59 -12.16 -23.79
N ALA A 112 2.42 -11.18 -23.45
CA ALA A 112 3.80 -11.14 -23.91
C ALA A 112 4.81 -10.80 -22.81
N GLY A 113 5.93 -11.53 -22.81
CA GLY A 113 7.10 -11.21 -21.99
C GLY A 113 7.89 -10.08 -22.64
N ILE A 114 8.02 -8.95 -21.97
CA ILE A 114 8.69 -7.77 -22.54
C ILE A 114 10.11 -8.08 -23.04
N GLN A 115 10.88 -8.93 -22.35
CA GLN A 115 12.23 -9.34 -22.78
C GLN A 115 12.24 -10.05 -24.12
N SER A 116 11.11 -10.66 -24.50
CA SER A 116 10.97 -11.44 -25.73
C SER A 116 10.55 -10.61 -26.93
N VAL A 117 9.85 -9.49 -26.70
CA VAL A 117 9.16 -8.75 -27.75
C VAL A 117 9.73 -7.35 -28.02
N TYR A 118 10.47 -6.76 -27.08
CA TYR A 118 10.88 -5.34 -27.16
C TYR A 118 11.74 -4.99 -28.39
N LYS A 119 12.41 -5.97 -29.02
CA LYS A 119 13.24 -5.76 -30.21
C LYS A 119 12.46 -5.83 -31.53
N ASN A 120 11.26 -6.38 -31.53
CA ASN A 120 10.45 -6.62 -32.73
C ASN A 120 9.01 -6.10 -32.56
N PRO A 121 8.82 -4.81 -32.25
CA PRO A 121 7.47 -4.24 -32.05
C PRO A 121 6.62 -4.27 -33.32
N GLU A 122 7.25 -4.16 -34.51
CA GLU A 122 6.59 -4.19 -35.82
C GLU A 122 5.83 -5.50 -36.09
N ALA A 123 6.25 -6.62 -35.50
CA ALA A 123 5.55 -7.91 -35.63
C ALA A 123 4.13 -7.87 -35.06
N PHE A 124 3.83 -6.95 -34.15
CA PHE A 124 2.51 -6.82 -33.54
C PHE A 124 1.53 -6.07 -34.45
N GLY A 125 2.02 -5.27 -35.42
CA GLY A 125 1.19 -4.45 -36.32
C GLY A 125 0.41 -3.39 -35.55
N ASP A 126 -0.85 -3.17 -35.95
CA ASP A 126 -1.71 -2.13 -35.35
C ASP A 126 -2.24 -2.55 -33.97
N VAL A 127 -1.51 -2.20 -32.93
CA VAL A 127 -1.91 -2.38 -31.54
C VAL A 127 -2.70 -1.17 -31.06
N GLY A 128 -3.93 -1.41 -30.55
CA GLY A 128 -4.78 -0.33 -30.05
C GLY A 128 -4.63 -0.07 -28.56
N LEU A 129 -4.18 -1.06 -27.78
CA LEU A 129 -4.02 -0.94 -26.33
C LEU A 129 -2.88 -1.81 -25.82
N ALA A 130 -2.00 -1.23 -25.01
CA ALA A 130 -1.00 -1.96 -24.23
C ALA A 130 -1.36 -1.93 -22.74
N ILE A 131 -1.39 -3.09 -22.10
CA ILE A 131 -1.69 -3.26 -20.67
C ILE A 131 -0.44 -3.81 -20.00
N ILE A 132 0.02 -3.17 -18.94
CA ILE A 132 1.22 -3.58 -18.20
C ILE A 132 0.80 -4.09 -16.83
N ASP A 133 0.96 -5.38 -16.58
CA ASP A 133 0.83 -5.95 -15.24
C ASP A 133 2.15 -5.78 -14.47
N GLU A 134 2.04 -5.44 -13.18
CA GLU A 134 3.11 -5.01 -12.30
C GLU A 134 3.86 -3.76 -12.84
N ALA A 135 3.09 -2.70 -13.10
CA ALA A 135 3.56 -1.44 -13.69
C ALA A 135 4.77 -0.81 -12.97
N HIS A 136 4.99 -1.12 -11.69
CA HIS A 136 6.16 -0.67 -10.92
C HIS A 136 7.50 -1.21 -11.45
N LEU A 137 7.49 -2.25 -12.28
CA LEU A 137 8.69 -2.78 -12.95
C LEU A 137 9.14 -1.98 -14.18
N VAL A 138 8.31 -1.05 -14.66
CA VAL A 138 8.68 -0.17 -15.78
C VAL A 138 9.72 0.85 -15.32
N THR A 139 10.89 0.88 -15.89
CA THR A 139 11.98 1.80 -15.52
C THR A 139 11.71 3.24 -15.98
N ASP A 140 12.26 4.23 -15.27
CA ASP A 140 12.14 5.66 -15.61
C ASP A 140 13.13 6.09 -16.72
N THR A 141 13.94 5.15 -17.22
CA THR A 141 14.93 5.43 -18.27
C THR A 141 14.27 5.41 -19.66
N ASN A 142 14.60 6.38 -20.51
CA ASN A 142 14.08 6.46 -21.87
C ASN A 142 14.52 5.29 -22.77
N THR A 143 15.53 4.53 -22.37
CA THR A 143 16.13 3.41 -23.12
C THR A 143 15.71 2.02 -22.60
N GLY A 144 14.78 1.96 -21.66
CA GLY A 144 14.30 0.69 -21.11
C GLY A 144 13.46 -0.11 -22.11
N MET A 145 13.44 -1.46 -21.96
CA MET A 145 12.70 -2.38 -22.85
C MET A 145 11.22 -1.98 -23.04
N TYR A 146 10.54 -1.62 -21.96
CA TYR A 146 9.15 -1.15 -22.04
C TYR A 146 9.02 0.12 -22.86
N ARG A 147 9.87 1.12 -22.60
CA ARG A 147 9.83 2.39 -23.33
C ARG A 147 10.07 2.19 -24.83
N SER A 148 11.12 1.45 -25.19
CA SER A 148 11.46 1.19 -26.60
C SER A 148 10.30 0.50 -27.32
N PHE A 149 9.68 -0.50 -26.69
CA PHE A 149 8.57 -1.24 -27.28
C PHE A 149 7.30 -0.37 -27.42
N LEU A 150 6.90 0.31 -26.36
CA LEU A 150 5.67 1.10 -26.34
C LEU A 150 5.74 2.36 -27.23
N THR A 151 6.92 2.99 -27.31
CA THR A 151 7.14 4.12 -28.22
C THR A 151 6.96 3.69 -29.67
N ALA A 152 7.41 2.49 -30.05
CA ALA A 152 7.24 1.98 -31.40
C ALA A 152 5.80 1.53 -31.72
N LEU A 153 5.01 1.14 -30.73
CA LEU A 153 3.61 0.75 -30.92
C LEU A 153 2.67 1.95 -31.08
N HIS A 154 3.02 3.13 -30.64
CA HIS A 154 2.21 4.35 -30.73
C HIS A 154 0.76 4.15 -30.22
N CYS A 155 0.56 3.38 -29.16
CA CYS A 155 -0.76 3.10 -28.60
C CYS A 155 -0.90 3.59 -27.16
N PRO A 156 -2.14 3.83 -26.66
CA PRO A 156 -2.40 4.08 -25.26
C PRO A 156 -1.89 2.95 -24.37
N VAL A 157 -1.46 3.32 -23.15
CA VAL A 157 -0.86 2.38 -22.18
C VAL A 157 -1.62 2.45 -20.87
N VAL A 158 -1.97 1.29 -20.31
CA VAL A 158 -2.56 1.15 -18.98
C VAL A 158 -1.62 0.37 -18.07
N GLY A 159 -1.43 0.85 -16.83
CA GLY A 159 -0.65 0.17 -15.81
C GLY A 159 -1.52 -0.41 -14.70
N LEU A 160 -1.22 -1.64 -14.26
CA LEU A 160 -1.80 -2.23 -13.06
C LEU A 160 -0.69 -2.54 -12.04
N THR A 161 -0.90 -2.21 -10.77
CA THR A 161 0.07 -2.52 -9.71
C THR A 161 -0.59 -2.52 -8.33
N ALA A 162 0.04 -3.20 -7.37
CA ALA A 162 -0.30 -3.04 -5.94
C ALA A 162 0.55 -1.95 -5.27
N THR A 163 1.58 -1.48 -5.95
CA THR A 163 2.55 -0.52 -5.44
C THR A 163 2.74 0.58 -6.49
N PRO A 164 1.87 1.63 -6.50
CA PRO A 164 1.94 2.70 -7.50
C PRO A 164 3.13 3.64 -7.28
N PHE A 165 4.14 3.16 -6.56
CA PHE A 165 5.31 3.92 -6.13
C PHE A 165 6.59 3.08 -6.21
N ARG A 166 7.72 3.77 -6.11
CA ARG A 166 9.07 3.23 -5.94
C ARG A 166 9.76 3.97 -4.79
N PRO A 167 11.00 3.57 -4.40
CA PRO A 167 11.74 4.28 -3.35
C PRO A 167 11.93 5.79 -3.61
N ARG A 168 11.78 6.25 -4.86
CA ARG A 168 12.01 7.65 -5.28
C ARG A 168 10.73 8.46 -5.49
N GLY A 169 9.54 7.89 -5.33
CA GLY A 169 8.26 8.58 -5.54
C GLY A 169 7.21 7.74 -6.26
N TYR A 170 6.07 8.35 -6.56
CA TYR A 170 4.98 7.70 -7.29
C TYR A 170 5.32 7.54 -8.78
N LEU A 171 4.80 6.48 -9.41
CA LEU A 171 5.08 6.14 -10.81
C LEU A 171 4.67 7.21 -11.83
N HIS A 172 3.73 8.09 -11.47
CA HIS A 172 3.23 9.17 -12.31
C HIS A 172 3.85 10.54 -12.00
N THR A 173 4.67 10.65 -10.93
CA THR A 173 5.28 11.92 -10.50
C THR A 173 6.80 11.96 -10.67
N VAL A 174 7.42 10.83 -11.02
CA VAL A 174 8.87 10.78 -11.26
C VAL A 174 9.24 11.41 -12.60
N ASP A 175 10.48 11.90 -12.70
CA ASP A 175 11.01 12.45 -13.95
C ASP A 175 10.89 11.40 -15.09
N ASN A 176 10.42 11.81 -16.26
CA ASN A 176 10.14 10.94 -17.41
C ASN A 176 9.14 9.80 -17.12
N ALA A 177 8.13 10.04 -16.29
CA ALA A 177 7.08 9.05 -16.05
C ALA A 177 6.45 8.54 -17.35
N LEU A 178 6.22 7.23 -17.46
CA LEU A 178 5.42 6.65 -18.53
C LEU A 178 3.92 6.90 -18.27
N PHE A 179 3.55 6.76 -17.03
CA PHE A 179 2.18 6.91 -16.58
C PHE A 179 1.92 8.35 -16.17
N THR A 180 0.72 8.83 -16.41
CA THR A 180 0.37 10.25 -16.22
C THR A 180 -0.45 10.48 -14.95
N GLU A 181 -1.17 9.47 -14.49
CA GLU A 181 -2.07 9.58 -13.33
C GLU A 181 -2.40 8.22 -12.70
N ILE A 182 -2.93 8.24 -11.50
CA ILE A 182 -3.61 7.10 -10.89
C ILE A 182 -5.11 7.31 -11.06
N ALA A 183 -5.72 6.60 -12.02
CA ALA A 183 -7.14 6.74 -12.33
C ALA A 183 -8.05 6.09 -11.27
N TYR A 184 -7.56 5.08 -10.55
CA TYR A 184 -8.29 4.41 -9.50
C TYR A 184 -7.33 3.83 -8.46
N ASP A 185 -7.55 4.15 -7.19
CA ASP A 185 -6.67 3.74 -6.09
C ASP A 185 -7.46 3.10 -4.94
N LEU A 186 -7.14 1.83 -4.63
CA LEU A 186 -7.65 1.11 -3.47
C LEU A 186 -6.53 0.72 -2.48
N THR A 187 -5.42 1.45 -2.49
CA THR A 187 -4.30 1.20 -1.58
C THR A 187 -4.32 2.10 -0.34
N SER A 188 -5.37 2.92 -0.17
CA SER A 188 -5.58 3.68 1.07
C SER A 188 -6.03 2.79 2.23
N SER A 189 -5.79 3.24 3.45
CA SER A 189 -6.20 2.52 4.67
C SER A 189 -7.69 2.24 4.71
N GLU A 190 -8.52 3.20 4.31
CA GLU A 190 -9.98 3.05 4.22
C GLU A 190 -10.38 1.98 3.21
N SER A 191 -9.72 1.96 2.05
CA SER A 191 -9.96 0.95 1.01
C SER A 191 -9.59 -0.45 1.50
N TYR A 192 -8.44 -0.61 2.15
CA TYR A 192 -8.05 -1.90 2.76
C TYR A 192 -9.08 -2.37 3.78
N GLN A 193 -9.51 -1.50 4.70
CA GLN A 193 -10.50 -1.83 5.72
C GLN A 193 -11.85 -2.24 5.09
N ARG A 194 -12.31 -1.51 4.06
CA ARG A 194 -13.52 -1.85 3.32
C ARG A 194 -13.41 -3.22 2.66
N LEU A 195 -12.32 -3.49 1.93
CA LEU A 195 -12.11 -4.76 1.25
C LEU A 195 -12.01 -5.94 2.23
N ILE A 196 -11.41 -5.74 3.40
CA ILE A 196 -11.36 -6.74 4.47
C ILE A 196 -12.75 -6.96 5.06
N LYS A 197 -13.51 -5.89 5.36
CA LYS A 197 -14.87 -5.98 5.92
C LYS A 197 -15.83 -6.70 4.98
N GLU A 198 -15.69 -6.47 3.67
CA GLU A 198 -16.50 -7.11 2.62
C GLU A 198 -16.00 -8.54 2.28
N GLY A 199 -14.95 -9.04 2.93
CA GLY A 199 -14.41 -10.39 2.69
C GLY A 199 -13.66 -10.55 1.36
N HIS A 200 -13.19 -9.46 0.77
CA HIS A 200 -12.40 -9.47 -0.47
C HIS A 200 -10.90 -9.62 -0.20
N LEU A 201 -10.45 -9.28 1.00
CA LEU A 201 -9.09 -9.48 1.49
C LEU A 201 -9.11 -10.12 2.87
N SER A 202 -8.10 -10.93 3.19
CA SER A 202 -7.88 -11.50 4.51
C SER A 202 -7.25 -10.48 5.45
N LYS A 203 -7.60 -10.55 6.74
CA LYS A 203 -6.96 -9.74 7.77
C LYS A 203 -5.48 -10.08 7.90
N LEU A 204 -4.67 -9.07 8.16
CA LEU A 204 -3.26 -9.25 8.50
C LEU A 204 -3.01 -8.79 9.93
N TYR A 205 -2.30 -9.61 10.70
CA TYR A 205 -1.77 -9.23 12.01
C TYR A 205 -0.26 -9.37 12.00
N CYS A 206 0.46 -8.36 12.43
CA CYS A 206 1.90 -8.43 12.62
C CYS A 206 2.20 -8.57 14.12
N LYS A 207 2.89 -9.64 14.51
CA LYS A 207 3.31 -9.86 15.89
C LYS A 207 4.73 -9.34 16.09
N SER A 208 4.96 -8.65 17.20
CA SER A 208 6.32 -8.26 17.62
C SER A 208 7.11 -9.50 17.98
N THR A 209 8.29 -9.64 17.37
CA THR A 209 9.23 -10.71 17.63
C THR A 209 10.23 -10.31 18.74
N LYS A 210 10.73 -11.29 19.49
CA LYS A 210 11.76 -11.07 20.52
C LYS A 210 13.09 -10.69 19.88
N LEU A 211 13.43 -11.37 18.78
CA LEU A 211 14.61 -11.07 17.98
C LEU A 211 14.27 -10.00 16.94
N LYS A 212 15.12 -8.99 16.79
CA LYS A 212 15.07 -8.00 15.71
C LYS A 212 16.44 -7.85 15.07
N MET A 213 16.48 -7.86 13.75
CA MET A 213 17.71 -7.66 12.98
C MET A 213 18.07 -6.17 12.94
N ASP A 214 19.22 -5.81 13.49
CA ASP A 214 19.78 -4.47 13.39
C ASP A 214 20.56 -4.32 12.07
N THR A 215 20.07 -3.48 11.19
CA THR A 215 20.66 -3.22 9.85
C THR A 215 21.35 -1.87 9.73
N SER A 216 21.61 -1.19 10.84
CA SER A 216 22.15 0.18 10.85
C SER A 216 23.52 0.33 10.16
N ASP A 217 24.34 -0.73 10.16
CA ASP A 217 25.67 -0.82 9.58
C ASP A 217 25.72 -1.54 8.22
N ILE A 218 24.58 -1.99 7.69
CA ILE A 218 24.54 -2.72 6.42
C ILE A 218 24.54 -1.75 5.24
N PRO A 219 25.53 -1.86 4.32
CA PRO A 219 25.58 -1.02 3.13
C PRO A 219 24.41 -1.31 2.18
N THR A 220 24.03 -0.29 1.42
CA THR A 220 22.98 -0.40 0.38
C THR A 220 23.60 -0.47 -1.01
N THR A 221 23.00 -1.28 -1.88
CA THR A 221 23.38 -1.44 -3.29
C THR A 221 22.12 -1.42 -4.15
N ALA A 222 22.09 -0.61 -5.20
CA ALA A 222 20.94 -0.49 -6.11
C ALA A 222 19.59 -0.18 -5.41
N GLY A 223 19.61 0.51 -4.26
CA GLY A 223 18.40 0.93 -3.53
C GLY A 223 17.86 -0.09 -2.53
N ASP A 224 18.53 -1.23 -2.33
CA ASP A 224 18.23 -2.19 -1.26
C ASP A 224 19.51 -2.56 -0.49
N PHE A 225 19.39 -3.30 0.60
CA PHE A 225 20.54 -3.79 1.37
C PHE A 225 21.42 -4.71 0.51
N ASN A 226 22.74 -4.65 0.74
CA ASN A 226 23.68 -5.58 0.15
C ASN A 226 23.45 -6.99 0.72
N ASN A 227 23.02 -7.93 -0.14
CA ASN A 227 22.67 -9.29 0.28
C ASN A 227 23.85 -10.05 0.90
N LYS A 228 25.10 -9.84 0.41
CA LYS A 228 26.28 -10.50 0.99
C LYS A 228 26.57 -10.00 2.41
N ALA A 229 26.42 -8.68 2.64
CA ALA A 229 26.61 -8.10 3.96
C ALA A 229 25.50 -8.55 4.93
N LEU A 230 24.25 -8.63 4.47
CA LEU A 230 23.15 -9.21 5.26
C LEU A 230 23.43 -10.66 5.63
N ASP A 231 23.86 -11.45 4.66
CA ASP A 231 24.11 -12.88 4.86
C ASP A 231 25.23 -13.12 5.87
N LEU A 232 26.35 -12.39 5.74
CA LEU A 232 27.47 -12.45 6.71
C LEU A 232 27.05 -12.09 8.13
N LYS A 233 26.12 -11.15 8.30
CA LYS A 233 25.69 -10.68 9.63
C LYS A 233 24.61 -11.54 10.26
N PHE A 234 23.64 -11.98 9.48
CA PHE A 234 22.42 -12.61 9.98
C PHE A 234 22.27 -14.09 9.66
N ASN A 235 22.96 -14.61 8.65
CA ASN A 235 22.99 -16.05 8.35
C ASN A 235 24.01 -16.75 9.28
N THR A 236 23.78 -16.60 10.58
CA THR A 236 24.53 -17.32 11.62
C THR A 236 23.60 -18.32 12.30
N ASN A 237 24.11 -19.50 12.65
CA ASN A 237 23.32 -20.54 13.27
C ASN A 237 22.51 -20.00 14.46
N GLN A 238 23.12 -19.21 15.31
CA GLN A 238 22.48 -18.67 16.52
C GLN A 238 21.31 -17.70 16.20
N VAL A 239 21.46 -16.79 15.24
CA VAL A 239 20.41 -15.82 14.87
C VAL A 239 19.26 -16.54 14.19
N THR A 240 19.58 -17.40 13.23
CA THR A 240 18.60 -18.19 12.47
C THR A 240 17.83 -19.13 13.40
N GLU A 241 18.51 -19.91 14.24
CA GLU A 241 17.87 -20.83 15.19
C GLU A 241 16.97 -20.11 16.20
N ASN A 242 17.40 -18.97 16.75
CA ASN A 242 16.57 -18.24 17.71
C ASN A 242 15.28 -17.70 17.07
N ALA A 243 15.35 -17.23 15.81
CA ALA A 243 14.17 -16.83 15.07
C ALA A 243 13.26 -18.03 14.79
N LEU A 244 13.81 -19.17 14.36
CA LEU A 244 13.04 -20.38 14.03
C LEU A 244 12.42 -21.04 15.28
N LYS A 245 13.07 -21.00 16.45
CA LYS A 245 12.46 -21.42 17.72
C LYS A 245 11.21 -20.60 18.03
N GLU A 246 11.26 -19.27 17.83
CA GLU A 246 10.08 -18.43 18.02
C GLU A 246 8.99 -18.72 16.97
N VAL A 247 9.36 -19.02 15.72
CA VAL A 247 8.42 -19.47 14.70
C VAL A 247 7.77 -20.79 15.12
N LEU A 248 8.53 -21.75 15.62
CA LEU A 248 8.05 -23.07 16.06
C LEU A 248 7.03 -22.96 17.20
N ASP A 249 7.32 -22.09 18.19
CA ASP A 249 6.42 -21.81 19.32
C ASP A 249 5.06 -21.24 18.88
N ILE A 250 5.01 -20.58 17.73
CA ILE A 250 3.83 -19.85 17.25
C ILE A 250 3.11 -20.60 16.14
N CYS A 251 3.81 -21.35 15.30
CA CYS A 251 3.28 -21.89 14.05
C CYS A 251 2.25 -23.03 14.22
N GLY A 252 2.02 -23.53 15.43
CA GLY A 252 1.12 -24.67 15.69
C GLY A 252 -0.22 -24.60 14.96
N PRO A 253 -1.02 -23.52 15.08
CA PRO A 253 -2.33 -23.42 14.46
C PRO A 253 -2.31 -23.09 12.96
N TYR A 254 -1.16 -22.67 12.39
CA TYR A 254 -1.05 -22.24 11.00
C TYR A 254 -0.73 -23.43 10.07
N LYS A 255 -1.42 -23.47 8.94
CA LYS A 255 -1.36 -24.60 7.99
C LYS A 255 -0.29 -24.40 6.92
N LYS A 256 -0.12 -23.16 6.41
CA LYS A 256 0.78 -22.81 5.30
C LYS A 256 1.68 -21.63 5.62
N ILE A 257 2.96 -21.92 5.72
CA ILE A 257 4.00 -20.98 6.16
C ILE A 257 4.85 -20.55 4.96
N LEU A 258 4.93 -19.26 4.70
CA LEU A 258 5.83 -18.69 3.70
C LEU A 258 6.94 -17.88 4.38
N LEU A 259 8.20 -18.31 4.23
CA LEU A 259 9.36 -17.65 4.81
C LEU A 259 10.15 -16.92 3.71
N PHE A 260 10.64 -15.73 4.01
CA PHE A 260 11.51 -14.94 3.13
C PHE A 260 12.92 -14.90 3.68
N ALA A 261 13.86 -15.57 2.99
CA ALA A 261 15.26 -15.68 3.38
C ALA A 261 16.15 -14.67 2.62
N ILE A 262 17.35 -14.41 3.16
CA ILE A 262 18.35 -13.47 2.62
C ILE A 262 19.03 -14.05 1.38
N SER A 263 19.52 -15.30 1.51
CA SER A 263 20.32 -16.01 0.50
C SER A 263 19.84 -17.44 0.32
N ILE A 264 20.39 -18.17 -0.65
CA ILE A 264 20.12 -19.59 -0.85
C ILE A 264 20.66 -20.39 0.32
N GLU A 265 21.85 -20.06 0.77
CA GLU A 265 22.53 -20.67 1.92
C GLU A 265 21.69 -20.53 3.19
N HIS A 266 21.16 -19.30 3.43
CA HIS A 266 20.23 -19.05 4.54
C HIS A 266 18.94 -19.87 4.40
N ALA A 267 18.38 -19.97 3.19
CA ALA A 267 17.18 -20.77 2.94
C ALA A 267 17.40 -22.26 3.19
N THR A 268 18.58 -22.79 2.82
CA THR A 268 18.95 -24.19 3.06
C THR A 268 19.07 -24.45 4.57
N ALA A 269 19.74 -23.58 5.32
CA ALA A 269 19.84 -23.71 6.78
C ALA A 269 18.46 -23.67 7.47
N ILE A 270 17.56 -22.81 7.00
CA ILE A 270 16.18 -22.75 7.49
C ILE A 270 15.42 -24.05 7.18
N GLN A 271 15.54 -24.57 5.96
CA GLN A 271 14.87 -25.81 5.55
C GLN A 271 15.35 -27.00 6.38
N GLU A 272 16.65 -27.20 6.51
CA GLU A 272 17.25 -28.27 7.27
C GLU A 272 16.75 -28.24 8.72
N TRP A 273 16.85 -27.08 9.36
CA TRP A 273 16.39 -26.89 10.72
C TRP A 273 14.89 -27.17 10.91
N LEU A 274 14.03 -26.67 10.04
CA LEU A 274 12.56 -26.89 10.10
C LEU A 274 12.22 -28.37 9.88
N ASN A 275 12.89 -29.05 8.94
CA ASN A 275 12.69 -30.48 8.68
C ASN A 275 13.10 -31.33 9.89
N GLU A 276 14.23 -31.02 10.55
CA GLU A 276 14.66 -31.68 11.78
C GLU A 276 13.66 -31.51 12.93
N HIS A 277 12.88 -30.41 12.91
CA HIS A 277 11.84 -30.14 13.91
C HIS A 277 10.41 -30.53 13.44
N GLY A 278 10.31 -31.37 12.40
CA GLY A 278 9.05 -31.97 11.96
C GLY A 278 8.16 -31.07 11.08
N ILE A 279 8.68 -29.98 10.55
CA ILE A 279 7.98 -29.12 9.58
C ILE A 279 8.51 -29.39 8.18
N ASN A 280 7.76 -30.17 7.40
CA ASN A 280 8.14 -30.49 6.02
C ASN A 280 8.22 -29.22 5.17
N THR A 281 9.43 -28.89 4.69
CA THR A 281 9.76 -27.57 4.13
C THR A 281 10.39 -27.69 2.75
N GLY A 282 9.85 -26.94 1.77
CA GLY A 282 10.42 -26.78 0.45
C GLY A 282 11.21 -25.47 0.30
N ILE A 283 12.10 -25.39 -0.70
CA ILE A 283 12.82 -24.16 -1.04
C ILE A 283 12.51 -23.76 -2.48
N VAL A 284 12.34 -22.43 -2.69
CA VAL A 284 12.20 -21.84 -4.02
C VAL A 284 13.15 -20.64 -4.16
N HIS A 285 14.02 -20.68 -5.16
CA HIS A 285 14.95 -19.61 -5.49
C HIS A 285 15.24 -19.53 -7.00
N SER A 286 15.89 -18.48 -7.47
CA SER A 286 16.15 -18.23 -8.89
C SER A 286 17.09 -19.26 -9.58
N LYS A 287 17.88 -19.99 -8.78
CA LYS A 287 18.79 -21.04 -9.22
C LYS A 287 18.22 -22.44 -8.94
N THR A 288 16.99 -22.58 -8.43
CA THR A 288 16.30 -23.87 -8.37
C THR A 288 16.25 -24.38 -9.80
N GLY A 289 16.93 -25.50 -10.04
CA GLY A 289 17.15 -26.07 -11.37
C GLY A 289 15.85 -26.17 -12.15
N GLU A 290 15.90 -26.61 -13.40
CA GLU A 290 14.81 -26.63 -14.37
C GLU A 290 13.43 -26.23 -13.82
N ASP A 291 12.71 -25.39 -14.51
CA ASP A 291 11.37 -24.87 -14.14
C ASP A 291 10.44 -25.93 -13.52
N GLU A 292 10.58 -27.20 -13.92
CA GLU A 292 9.85 -28.35 -13.39
C GLU A 292 10.07 -28.60 -11.89
N GLN A 293 11.26 -28.43 -11.36
CA GLN A 293 11.54 -28.63 -9.94
C GLN A 293 10.83 -27.57 -9.08
N ARG A 294 10.85 -26.32 -9.55
CA ARG A 294 10.15 -25.23 -8.90
C ARG A 294 8.64 -25.44 -8.89
N ASP A 295 8.09 -25.84 -10.05
CA ASP A 295 6.66 -26.11 -10.20
C ASP A 295 6.22 -27.26 -9.31
N ARG A 296 7.05 -28.31 -9.12
CA ARG A 296 6.82 -29.40 -8.17
C ARG A 296 6.77 -28.90 -6.73
N VAL A 297 7.76 -28.11 -6.28
CA VAL A 297 7.75 -27.56 -4.91
C VAL A 297 6.49 -26.74 -4.66
N LEU A 298 6.05 -25.95 -5.63
CA LEU A 298 4.84 -25.15 -5.51
C LEU A 298 3.56 -26.02 -5.54
N ALA A 299 3.54 -27.10 -6.33
CA ALA A 299 2.44 -28.07 -6.35
C ALA A 299 2.35 -28.81 -5.00
N ASP A 300 3.48 -29.24 -4.46
CA ASP A 300 3.58 -29.91 -3.16
C ASP A 300 3.17 -28.98 -2.01
N PHE A 301 3.50 -27.70 -2.11
CA PHE A 301 3.03 -26.69 -1.15
C PHE A 301 1.52 -26.42 -1.27
N ARG A 302 0.97 -26.40 -2.50
CA ARG A 302 -0.50 -26.30 -2.70
C ARG A 302 -1.24 -27.51 -2.13
N SER A 303 -0.74 -28.71 -2.35
CA SER A 303 -1.33 -29.95 -1.85
C SER A 303 -1.24 -30.12 -0.33
N GLY A 304 -0.34 -29.38 0.33
CA GLY A 304 -0.06 -29.50 1.77
C GLY A 304 1.01 -30.54 2.10
N PHE A 305 1.68 -31.13 1.11
CA PHE A 305 2.85 -31.99 1.33
C PHE A 305 3.97 -31.18 2.03
N TYR A 306 4.31 -30.01 1.52
CA TYR A 306 5.09 -29.03 2.27
C TYR A 306 4.17 -28.13 3.10
N ARG A 307 4.39 -28.10 4.42
CA ARG A 307 3.74 -27.14 5.32
C ARG A 307 4.39 -25.76 5.23
N ALA A 308 5.68 -25.71 4.94
CA ALA A 308 6.44 -24.47 4.81
C ALA A 308 7.17 -24.39 3.46
N VAL A 309 7.32 -23.18 2.94
CA VAL A 309 8.21 -22.90 1.81
C VAL A 309 9.09 -21.70 2.15
N VAL A 310 10.40 -21.88 1.94
CA VAL A 310 11.39 -20.80 2.06
C VAL A 310 11.67 -20.22 0.69
N ASN A 311 11.50 -18.93 0.58
CA ASN A 311 11.67 -18.16 -0.65
C ASN A 311 12.89 -17.27 -0.63
N VAL A 312 13.66 -17.27 -1.75
CA VAL A 312 14.74 -16.33 -1.99
C VAL A 312 14.48 -15.55 -3.27
N ASN A 313 14.00 -14.32 -3.15
CA ASN A 313 13.81 -13.34 -4.25
C ASN A 313 12.88 -13.74 -5.41
N VAL A 314 12.09 -14.80 -5.32
CA VAL A 314 11.31 -15.31 -6.45
C VAL A 314 9.81 -15.15 -6.23
N LEU A 315 9.30 -15.50 -5.06
CA LEU A 315 7.86 -15.56 -4.78
C LEU A 315 7.26 -14.20 -4.32
N THR A 316 7.99 -13.10 -4.47
CA THR A 316 7.43 -11.76 -4.27
C THR A 316 6.41 -11.42 -5.36
N THR A 317 6.57 -11.98 -6.57
CA THR A 317 5.64 -11.82 -7.70
C THR A 317 5.22 -13.20 -8.25
N GLY A 318 4.02 -13.31 -8.81
CA GLY A 318 3.57 -14.50 -9.56
C GLY A 318 3.16 -15.75 -8.75
N LEU A 319 3.26 -15.75 -7.42
CA LEU A 319 2.81 -16.89 -6.60
C LEU A 319 1.29 -16.91 -6.46
N ASP A 320 0.64 -17.94 -6.95
CA ASP A 320 -0.80 -18.16 -6.80
C ASP A 320 -1.12 -19.28 -5.78
N ILE A 321 -0.89 -18.96 -4.52
CA ILE A 321 -1.30 -19.78 -3.36
C ILE A 321 -2.16 -18.87 -2.48
N ILE A 322 -3.40 -19.25 -2.25
CA ILE A 322 -4.41 -18.39 -1.61
C ILE A 322 -4.49 -18.56 -0.09
N ASP A 323 -4.09 -19.70 0.42
CA ASP A 323 -4.29 -20.14 1.80
C ASP A 323 -3.06 -19.97 2.70
N ILE A 324 -2.10 -19.12 2.32
CA ILE A 324 -0.96 -18.76 3.19
C ILE A 324 -1.49 -18.02 4.41
N ASP A 325 -1.32 -18.59 5.59
CA ASP A 325 -1.83 -18.09 6.87
C ASP A 325 -0.73 -17.65 7.84
N LEU A 326 0.55 -17.95 7.55
CA LEU A 326 1.71 -17.41 8.25
C LEU A 326 2.79 -16.92 7.27
N VAL A 327 3.19 -15.68 7.39
CA VAL A 327 4.31 -15.07 6.66
C VAL A 327 5.43 -14.75 7.63
N VAL A 328 6.65 -15.18 7.33
CA VAL A 328 7.84 -14.95 8.17
C VAL A 328 8.88 -14.15 7.39
N LEU A 329 9.18 -12.96 7.84
CA LEU A 329 10.14 -12.07 7.23
C LEU A 329 11.49 -12.19 7.95
N LEU A 330 12.42 -12.93 7.34
CA LEU A 330 13.81 -13.09 7.80
C LEU A 330 14.79 -12.30 6.92
N ARG A 331 14.26 -11.51 5.98
CA ARG A 331 15.04 -10.67 5.10
C ARG A 331 14.68 -9.20 5.28
N PRO A 332 15.60 -8.38 5.79
CA PRO A 332 15.46 -6.92 5.74
C PRO A 332 15.45 -6.42 4.30
N THR A 333 14.61 -5.42 4.02
CA THR A 333 14.59 -4.73 2.72
C THR A 333 14.40 -3.23 2.88
N GLN A 334 15.03 -2.45 2.02
CA GLN A 334 14.79 -1.01 1.88
C GLN A 334 13.70 -0.70 0.84
N SER A 335 13.28 -1.73 0.10
CA SER A 335 12.26 -1.58 -0.93
C SER A 335 10.85 -1.74 -0.35
N PRO A 336 10.04 -0.68 -0.30
CA PRO A 336 8.64 -0.78 0.13
C PRO A 336 7.82 -1.69 -0.81
N VAL A 337 8.22 -1.78 -2.08
CA VAL A 337 7.59 -2.67 -3.07
C VAL A 337 7.76 -4.14 -2.66
N VAL A 338 8.99 -4.56 -2.37
CA VAL A 338 9.30 -5.94 -1.94
C VAL A 338 8.56 -6.26 -0.64
N TYR A 339 8.55 -5.34 0.32
CA TYR A 339 7.82 -5.51 1.58
C TYR A 339 6.31 -5.71 1.35
N VAL A 340 5.65 -4.81 0.61
CA VAL A 340 4.21 -4.89 0.32
C VAL A 340 3.85 -6.16 -0.42
N GLN A 341 4.65 -6.57 -1.39
CA GLN A 341 4.43 -7.80 -2.13
C GLN A 341 4.60 -9.05 -1.27
N SER A 342 5.62 -9.08 -0.40
CA SER A 342 5.87 -10.21 0.50
C SER A 342 4.72 -10.40 1.48
N VAL A 343 4.33 -9.35 2.18
CA VAL A 343 3.22 -9.38 3.15
C VAL A 343 1.87 -9.59 2.46
N GLY A 344 1.70 -9.00 1.27
CA GLY A 344 0.49 -9.12 0.45
C GLY A 344 0.15 -10.56 0.02
N ARG A 345 1.12 -11.50 0.06
CA ARG A 345 0.84 -12.94 -0.17
C ARG A 345 -0.13 -13.50 0.87
N GLY A 346 -0.08 -13.00 2.10
CA GLY A 346 -1.00 -13.35 3.17
C GLY A 346 -2.40 -12.71 3.08
N MET A 347 -2.65 -11.77 2.16
CA MET A 347 -3.94 -11.08 2.08
C MET A 347 -5.01 -11.80 1.26
N ARG A 348 -4.66 -12.87 0.56
CA ARG A 348 -5.63 -13.63 -0.22
C ARG A 348 -6.62 -14.35 0.69
N VAL A 349 -7.88 -14.35 0.28
CA VAL A 349 -8.96 -15.04 1.01
C VAL A 349 -8.97 -16.52 0.63
N ALA A 350 -9.12 -17.39 1.62
CA ALA A 350 -9.35 -18.81 1.45
C ALA A 350 -10.45 -19.30 2.41
N PRO A 351 -11.16 -20.40 2.09
CA PRO A 351 -12.33 -20.84 2.89
C PRO A 351 -12.05 -21.05 4.37
N ASP A 352 -10.91 -21.65 4.72
CA ASP A 352 -10.54 -21.99 6.12
C ASP A 352 -9.54 -21.01 6.73
N LYS A 353 -9.52 -19.77 6.26
CA LYS A 353 -8.55 -18.78 6.67
C LYS A 353 -9.23 -17.53 7.21
N ASP A 354 -9.16 -17.30 8.51
CA ASP A 354 -9.68 -16.09 9.15
C ASP A 354 -8.74 -14.89 9.01
N HIS A 355 -7.43 -15.13 9.06
CA HIS A 355 -6.40 -14.10 8.98
C HIS A 355 -5.06 -14.70 8.54
N CYS A 356 -4.09 -13.84 8.29
CA CYS A 356 -2.70 -14.21 8.17
C CYS A 356 -1.88 -13.50 9.25
N LEU A 357 -1.02 -14.26 9.93
CA LEU A 357 -0.05 -13.71 10.86
C LEU A 357 1.25 -13.38 10.10
N VAL A 358 1.84 -12.24 10.43
CA VAL A 358 3.16 -11.81 9.96
C VAL A 358 4.12 -11.80 11.15
N LEU A 359 5.21 -12.54 11.05
CA LEU A 359 6.34 -12.47 11.99
C LEU A 359 7.48 -11.71 11.31
N ASP A 360 7.76 -10.51 11.79
CA ASP A 360 8.77 -9.62 11.20
C ASP A 360 10.03 -9.56 12.05
N PHE A 361 10.97 -10.47 11.81
CA PHE A 361 12.30 -10.46 12.42
C PHE A 361 13.22 -9.43 11.79
N ALA A 362 12.88 -9.00 10.57
CA ALA A 362 13.68 -8.10 9.75
C ALA A 362 13.40 -6.61 9.99
N ASN A 363 12.48 -6.29 10.90
CA ASN A 363 12.08 -4.93 11.25
C ASN A 363 11.52 -4.11 10.05
N ASN A 364 10.96 -4.79 9.04
CA ASN A 364 10.43 -4.16 7.84
C ASN A 364 9.20 -3.30 8.13
N VAL A 365 8.31 -3.75 9.04
CA VAL A 365 7.11 -2.99 9.46
C VAL A 365 7.50 -1.68 10.11
N ALA A 366 8.54 -1.68 10.95
CA ALA A 366 9.06 -0.45 11.55
C ALA A 366 9.74 0.46 10.51
N THR A 367 10.36 -0.13 9.48
CA THR A 367 11.06 0.60 8.42
C THR A 367 10.10 1.28 7.44
N HIS A 368 9.04 0.59 7.03
CA HIS A 368 8.14 1.03 5.95
C HIS A 368 6.79 1.51 6.44
N GLY A 369 6.41 1.20 7.68
CA GLY A 369 5.06 1.42 8.21
C GLY A 369 4.11 0.26 7.90
N PRO A 370 2.84 0.36 8.31
CA PRO A 370 1.78 -0.57 7.95
C PRO A 370 1.58 -0.62 6.43
N ILE A 371 1.11 -1.77 5.92
CA ILE A 371 0.95 -1.99 4.46
C ILE A 371 -0.06 -1.03 3.82
N ASP A 372 -1.00 -0.53 4.58
CA ASP A 372 -2.04 0.43 4.19
C ASP A 372 -1.63 1.91 4.41
N ALA A 373 -0.42 2.15 4.93
CA ALA A 373 0.12 3.48 5.19
C ALA A 373 1.64 3.53 4.92
N ILE A 374 2.04 3.04 3.75
CA ILE A 374 3.45 3.02 3.34
C ILE A 374 3.99 4.44 3.20
N LYS A 375 5.10 4.70 3.88
CA LYS A 375 5.81 5.97 3.78
C LYS A 375 6.79 5.95 2.61
N ILE A 376 6.49 6.75 1.59
CA ILE A 376 7.38 6.95 0.44
C ILE A 376 8.28 8.15 0.73
N LYS A 377 9.58 8.02 0.48
CA LYS A 377 10.53 9.14 0.62
C LYS A 377 10.40 10.05 -0.59
N GLU A 378 10.09 11.31 -0.39
CA GLU A 378 10.30 12.32 -1.42
C GLU A 378 11.77 12.72 -1.50
N LYS A 379 12.20 13.17 -2.71
CA LYS A 379 13.59 13.55 -3.00
C LYS A 379 14.02 14.70 -2.09
N GLY A 380 14.88 14.43 -1.10
CA GLY A 380 15.39 15.45 -0.16
C GLY A 380 14.98 15.30 1.30
N GLU A 381 14.04 14.44 1.65
CA GLU A 381 13.64 14.22 3.04
C GLU A 381 14.66 13.34 3.80
N ARG A 382 15.20 13.90 4.88
CA ARG A 382 15.91 13.12 5.91
C ARG A 382 14.90 12.61 6.92
N ARG A 383 14.80 11.29 7.11
CA ARG A 383 13.97 10.71 8.18
C ARG A 383 14.47 11.22 9.54
N LYS A 384 13.62 11.94 10.26
CA LYS A 384 13.72 12.13 11.71
C LYS A 384 12.54 11.39 12.34
N GLY A 385 12.84 10.32 13.11
CA GLY A 385 11.90 9.60 13.95
C GLY A 385 11.57 8.18 13.47
N GLU A 386 11.53 7.23 14.43
CA GLU A 386 11.02 5.88 14.23
C GLU A 386 9.51 5.91 13.97
N PRO A 387 8.96 5.00 13.15
CA PRO A 387 7.52 4.86 13.03
C PRO A 387 6.96 4.48 14.40
N ILE A 388 6.02 5.26 14.86
CA ILE A 388 5.40 5.05 16.17
C ILE A 388 4.49 3.82 16.05
N THR A 389 4.88 2.72 16.66
CA THR A 389 4.07 1.51 16.79
C THR A 389 3.82 1.20 18.26
N LYS A 390 2.74 0.49 18.55
CA LYS A 390 2.37 0.03 19.88
C LYS A 390 2.22 -1.48 19.85
N VAL A 391 2.74 -2.15 20.86
CA VAL A 391 2.65 -3.61 21.00
C VAL A 391 1.56 -3.93 22.03
N CYS A 392 0.71 -4.89 21.73
CA CYS A 392 -0.27 -5.38 22.68
C CYS A 392 0.40 -6.28 23.73
N ASP A 393 0.35 -5.91 25.00
CA ASP A 393 0.98 -6.65 26.10
C ASP A 393 0.41 -8.08 26.26
N LYS A 394 -0.85 -8.32 25.83
CA LYS A 394 -1.49 -9.62 25.94
C LYS A 394 -1.13 -10.60 24.83
N CYS A 395 -1.14 -10.16 23.56
CA CYS A 395 -0.93 -11.05 22.40
C CYS A 395 0.28 -10.71 21.57
N GLY A 396 1.01 -9.63 21.88
CA GLY A 396 2.23 -9.21 21.18
C GLY A 396 1.99 -8.62 19.79
N VAL A 397 0.74 -8.42 19.34
CA VAL A 397 0.43 -7.84 18.03
C VAL A 397 0.83 -6.37 18.00
N ILE A 398 1.52 -5.99 16.92
CA ILE A 398 1.89 -4.61 16.65
C ILE A 398 0.67 -3.90 16.09
N VAL A 399 0.30 -2.81 16.72
CA VAL A 399 -0.84 -1.98 16.33
C VAL A 399 -0.42 -0.52 16.23
N HIS A 400 -1.28 0.24 15.61
CA HIS A 400 -1.13 1.68 15.60
C HIS A 400 -1.27 2.28 17.01
N PRO A 401 -0.53 3.35 17.38
CA PRO A 401 -0.59 3.95 18.71
C PRO A 401 -1.98 4.45 19.12
N THR A 402 -2.82 4.86 18.16
CA THR A 402 -4.17 5.33 18.42
C THR A 402 -5.19 4.22 18.66
N CYS A 403 -4.85 2.95 18.42
CA CYS A 403 -5.74 1.84 18.69
C CYS A 403 -6.13 1.80 20.17
N LYS A 404 -7.42 1.91 20.45
CA LYS A 404 -7.97 1.83 21.82
C LYS A 404 -8.16 0.39 22.29
N VAL A 405 -8.38 -0.52 21.34
CA VAL A 405 -8.61 -1.95 21.56
C VAL A 405 -7.74 -2.72 20.57
N CYS A 406 -7.10 -3.78 21.03
CA CYS A 406 -6.31 -4.65 20.16
C CYS A 406 -7.22 -5.35 19.13
N PRO A 407 -7.00 -5.22 17.82
CA PRO A 407 -7.86 -5.83 16.81
C PRO A 407 -7.75 -7.37 16.77
N ALA A 408 -6.69 -7.94 17.33
CA ALA A 408 -6.46 -9.39 17.32
C ALA A 408 -7.08 -10.09 18.55
N CYS A 409 -6.88 -9.53 19.77
CA CYS A 409 -7.32 -10.20 21.01
C CYS A 409 -8.38 -9.41 21.79
N LEU A 410 -8.87 -8.31 21.22
CA LEU A 410 -9.90 -7.42 21.79
C LEU A 410 -9.57 -6.86 23.19
N THR A 411 -8.30 -6.89 23.59
CA THR A 411 -7.84 -6.33 24.86
C THR A 411 -7.82 -4.81 24.76
N PRO A 412 -8.49 -4.07 25.66
CA PRO A 412 -8.41 -2.61 25.68
C PRO A 412 -7.00 -2.17 26.11
N PHE A 413 -6.48 -1.14 25.47
CA PHE A 413 -5.24 -0.51 25.87
C PHE A 413 -5.49 0.48 27.00
N ILE A 414 -4.83 0.27 28.15
CA ILE A 414 -4.87 1.21 29.28
C ILE A 414 -3.85 2.31 28.98
N PHE A 415 -4.34 3.50 28.66
CA PHE A 415 -3.48 4.66 28.48
C PHE A 415 -3.07 5.20 29.85
N LYS A 416 -1.83 4.92 30.28
CA LYS A 416 -1.22 5.68 31.36
C LYS A 416 -0.91 7.06 30.82
N VAL A 417 -1.71 8.04 31.16
CA VAL A 417 -1.46 9.45 30.81
C VAL A 417 -0.22 9.90 31.57
N LYS A 418 0.95 9.80 30.93
CA LYS A 418 2.08 10.64 31.34
C LYS A 418 1.78 12.02 30.79
N ILE A 419 1.38 12.93 31.67
CA ILE A 419 1.23 14.34 31.34
C ILE A 419 2.62 14.91 31.08
N ASN A 420 3.13 14.74 29.87
CA ASN A 420 4.20 15.55 29.32
C ASN A 420 3.56 16.56 28.37
N ASN A 421 3.71 17.83 28.66
CA ASN A 421 3.12 18.97 27.93
C ASN A 421 3.64 19.17 26.49
N THR A 422 4.14 18.11 25.83
CA THR A 422 4.55 18.14 24.41
C THR A 422 3.85 16.97 23.70
N ALA A 423 2.60 17.20 23.33
CA ALA A 423 1.86 16.28 22.48
C ALA A 423 2.29 16.46 21.01
N SER A 424 2.85 15.42 20.39
CA SER A 424 2.89 15.32 18.94
C SER A 424 1.65 14.57 18.46
N ASN A 425 0.84 15.25 17.64
CA ASN A 425 -0.38 14.71 17.06
C ASN A 425 -0.05 14.03 15.73
N LEU A 426 -0.17 12.70 15.64
CA LEU A 426 -0.14 11.97 14.38
C LEU A 426 -1.17 10.84 14.42
N ASP A 427 -2.17 10.93 13.57
CA ASP A 427 -3.16 9.87 13.30
C ASP A 427 -2.59 8.87 12.29
N ILE A 428 -2.97 7.59 12.40
CA ILE A 428 -2.42 6.47 11.58
C ILE A 428 -3.45 5.78 10.69
N ILE A 429 -4.70 6.11 10.82
CA ILE A 429 -5.65 5.86 9.74
C ILE A 429 -5.61 7.13 8.91
N GLY A 430 -5.40 7.03 7.61
CA GLY A 430 -5.51 8.16 6.69
C GLY A 430 -6.92 8.73 6.72
N VAL A 431 -7.17 9.49 7.76
CA VAL A 431 -8.34 10.38 7.79
C VAL A 431 -8.02 11.47 6.78
N PRO A 432 -8.97 11.90 5.94
CA PRO A 432 -8.76 13.02 5.06
C PRO A 432 -8.06 14.13 5.82
N LYS A 433 -6.99 14.68 5.27
CA LYS A 433 -6.24 15.78 5.90
C LYS A 433 -7.11 17.02 6.08
N GLU A 434 -8.17 17.10 5.32
CA GLU A 434 -9.21 18.12 5.37
C GLU A 434 -10.54 17.48 5.78
N ARG A 435 -11.11 17.90 6.90
CA ARG A 435 -12.36 17.31 7.40
C ARG A 435 -13.11 18.20 8.37
N TRP A 436 -14.43 17.98 8.45
CA TRP A 436 -15.27 18.51 9.51
C TRP A 436 -15.12 17.70 10.79
N ILE A 437 -14.95 18.39 11.92
CA ILE A 437 -14.78 17.80 13.24
C ILE A 437 -15.72 18.49 14.22
N ASP A 438 -16.51 17.71 14.96
CA ASP A 438 -17.44 18.22 15.96
C ASP A 438 -16.70 18.87 17.14
N VAL A 439 -17.15 20.05 17.56
CA VAL A 439 -16.59 20.81 18.68
C VAL A 439 -17.40 20.55 19.94
N ASN A 440 -16.76 20.04 20.98
CA ASN A 440 -17.42 19.84 22.27
C ASN A 440 -17.35 21.10 23.15
N TYR A 441 -16.27 21.87 23.05
CA TYR A 441 -16.03 23.02 23.89
C TYR A 441 -15.02 23.97 23.23
N MET A 442 -15.24 25.28 23.41
CA MET A 442 -14.36 26.35 22.96
C MET A 442 -13.80 27.12 24.16
N HIS A 443 -12.53 27.48 24.12
CA HIS A 443 -11.91 28.27 25.16
C HIS A 443 -11.06 29.40 24.55
N VAL A 444 -11.36 30.64 24.96
CA VAL A 444 -10.69 31.86 24.49
C VAL A 444 -9.73 32.35 25.55
N LYS A 445 -8.48 32.61 25.19
CA LYS A 445 -7.46 33.08 26.13
C LYS A 445 -6.41 34.00 25.49
N ARG A 446 -5.72 34.75 26.34
CA ARG A 446 -4.56 35.56 25.94
C ARG A 446 -3.37 34.67 25.62
N HIS A 447 -2.71 34.93 24.52
CA HIS A 447 -1.46 34.27 24.15
C HIS A 447 -0.31 35.29 24.15
N LYS A 448 0.69 35.05 24.98
CA LYS A 448 1.90 35.87 25.10
C LYS A 448 3.09 35.19 24.41
N LYS A 449 3.79 35.89 23.54
CA LYS A 449 5.00 35.40 22.90
C LYS A 449 6.13 36.44 23.09
N LYS A 450 7.27 35.99 23.62
CA LYS A 450 8.41 36.86 23.93
C LYS A 450 8.81 37.69 22.69
N GLY A 451 8.83 39.05 22.86
CA GLY A 451 9.20 39.98 21.79
C GLY A 451 8.13 40.25 20.71
N LYS A 452 6.89 39.80 20.92
CA LYS A 452 5.76 40.08 20.01
C LYS A 452 4.57 40.61 20.80
N PRO A 453 3.65 41.39 20.16
CA PRO A 453 2.39 41.77 20.77
C PRO A 453 1.56 40.59 21.20
N ASP A 454 0.76 40.74 22.25
CA ASP A 454 -0.21 39.75 22.69
C ASP A 454 -1.23 39.46 21.58
N SER A 455 -1.75 38.24 21.55
CA SER A 455 -2.77 37.80 20.61
C SER A 455 -3.86 37.00 21.32
N ILE A 456 -4.99 36.78 20.68
CA ILE A 456 -6.03 35.89 21.15
C ILE A 456 -5.70 34.47 20.64
N ARG A 457 -5.83 33.49 21.52
CA ARG A 457 -5.82 32.07 21.17
C ARG A 457 -7.18 31.49 21.48
N ILE A 458 -7.76 30.83 20.48
CA ILE A 458 -9.00 30.07 20.62
C ILE A 458 -8.64 28.59 20.54
N ASP A 459 -8.95 27.85 21.58
CA ASP A 459 -8.75 26.39 21.65
C ASP A 459 -10.10 25.69 21.49
N TYR A 460 -10.22 24.81 20.51
CA TYR A 460 -11.39 23.96 20.25
C TYR A 460 -11.10 22.55 20.74
N THR A 461 -11.92 22.05 21.67
CA THR A 461 -11.85 20.68 22.15
C THR A 461 -12.81 19.83 21.35
N CYS A 462 -12.29 18.83 20.65
CA CYS A 462 -12.98 17.96 19.70
C CYS A 462 -12.75 16.50 20.11
N GLY A 463 -13.58 15.98 20.99
CA GLY A 463 -13.35 14.68 21.63
C GLY A 463 -12.07 14.69 22.48
N LEU A 464 -11.08 13.89 22.09
CA LEU A 464 -9.77 13.85 22.75
C LEU A 464 -8.72 14.77 22.11
N ARG A 465 -9.08 15.49 21.06
CA ARG A 465 -8.17 16.36 20.32
C ARG A 465 -8.44 17.82 20.66
N ARG A 466 -7.39 18.64 20.49
CA ARG A 466 -7.49 20.09 20.62
C ARG A 466 -6.90 20.74 19.39
N PHE A 467 -7.67 21.63 18.78
CA PHE A 467 -7.23 22.50 17.71
C PHE A 467 -7.13 23.92 18.23
N SER A 468 -6.20 24.69 17.70
CA SER A 468 -5.97 26.05 18.17
C SER A 468 -5.83 27.02 17.02
N GLN A 469 -6.46 28.17 17.15
CA GLN A 469 -6.37 29.28 16.22
C GLN A 469 -5.79 30.50 16.93
N TRP A 470 -4.86 31.20 16.30
CA TRP A 470 -4.25 32.41 16.85
C TRP A 470 -4.70 33.61 16.03
N ILE A 471 -5.26 34.60 16.68
CA ILE A 471 -5.76 35.82 16.05
C ILE A 471 -4.93 36.98 16.57
N ALA A 472 -4.18 37.59 15.65
CA ALA A 472 -3.39 38.78 15.97
C ALA A 472 -4.31 40.00 16.05
N VAL A 473 -4.42 40.58 17.25
CA VAL A 473 -5.19 41.77 17.48
C VAL A 473 -4.19 42.92 17.59
N ARG A 474 -3.99 43.67 16.50
CA ARG A 474 -3.10 44.83 16.49
C ARG A 474 -3.91 46.11 16.36
N SER A 475 -3.80 47.00 17.33
CA SER A 475 -4.48 48.30 17.34
C SER A 475 -3.85 49.35 16.43
N SER A 476 -2.68 49.08 15.82
CA SER A 476 -1.87 50.08 15.14
C SER A 476 -2.06 50.20 13.63
N THR A 477 -2.78 49.30 12.98
CA THR A 477 -3.09 49.39 11.54
C THR A 477 -4.56 49.00 11.28
N TRP A 478 -5.23 49.80 10.44
CA TRP A 478 -6.62 49.59 10.06
C TRP A 478 -6.86 48.19 9.49
N ASP A 479 -5.96 47.69 8.65
CA ASP A 479 -6.05 46.36 8.02
C ASP A 479 -6.02 45.20 9.04
N ALA A 480 -5.22 45.30 10.10
CA ALA A 480 -5.11 44.26 11.13
C ALA A 480 -6.34 44.23 12.05
N ALA A 481 -6.91 45.37 12.36
CA ALA A 481 -8.15 45.46 13.14
C ALA A 481 -9.35 44.94 12.32
N TYR A 482 -9.40 45.25 11.03
CA TYR A 482 -10.41 44.73 10.09
C TYR A 482 -10.33 43.23 9.94
N ALA A 483 -9.13 42.69 9.73
CA ALA A 483 -8.92 41.25 9.63
C ALA A 483 -9.31 40.49 10.92
N ALA A 484 -8.97 41.02 12.09
CA ALA A 484 -9.36 40.48 13.38
C ALA A 484 -10.90 40.51 13.55
N LYS A 485 -11.55 41.61 13.18
CA LYS A 485 -13.02 41.71 13.23
C LYS A 485 -13.70 40.71 12.32
N HIS A 486 -13.21 40.59 11.09
CA HIS A 486 -13.75 39.61 10.12
C HIS A 486 -13.59 38.17 10.61
N THR A 487 -12.46 37.81 11.20
CA THR A 487 -12.20 36.46 11.76
C THR A 487 -13.05 36.17 12.99
N LEU A 488 -13.39 37.19 13.80
CA LEU A 488 -14.16 37.03 15.04
C LEU A 488 -15.67 37.25 14.87
N SER A 489 -16.12 37.86 13.77
CA SER A 489 -17.53 38.14 13.52
C SER A 489 -18.47 36.91 13.51
N PRO A 490 -18.04 35.69 13.13
CA PRO A 490 -18.88 34.52 13.27
C PRO A 490 -19.18 34.16 14.74
N PHE A 491 -18.30 34.52 15.66
CA PHE A 491 -18.42 34.18 17.08
C PHE A 491 -19.25 35.17 17.88
N TYR A 492 -19.27 36.45 17.46
CA TYR A 492 -19.93 37.51 18.20
C TYR A 492 -20.36 38.67 17.29
N ASP A 493 -21.57 39.18 17.50
CA ASP A 493 -22.14 40.29 16.75
C ASP A 493 -21.63 41.60 17.37
N PHE A 494 -20.51 42.13 16.86
CA PHE A 494 -19.84 43.33 17.40
C PHE A 494 -20.69 44.59 17.19
N PRO A 495 -21.03 45.34 18.25
CA PRO A 495 -21.72 46.62 18.12
C PRO A 495 -20.93 47.63 17.25
N GLU A 496 -21.66 48.59 16.67
CA GLU A 496 -21.04 49.68 15.93
C GLU A 496 -20.10 50.49 16.85
N GLY A 497 -18.86 50.70 16.40
CA GLY A 497 -17.83 51.39 17.21
C GLY A 497 -17.06 50.51 18.19
N PHE A 498 -17.31 49.19 18.25
CA PHE A 498 -16.55 48.27 19.13
C PHE A 498 -15.08 48.19 18.71
N ILE A 499 -14.19 48.53 19.67
CA ILE A 499 -12.75 48.50 19.45
C ILE A 499 -12.24 47.10 19.84
N ILE A 500 -11.69 46.37 18.85
CA ILE A 500 -11.15 45.03 19.05
C ILE A 500 -9.75 45.11 19.63
N THR A 501 -9.62 44.76 20.89
CA THR A 501 -8.36 44.59 21.63
C THR A 501 -8.33 43.20 22.27
N VAL A 502 -7.17 42.78 22.77
CA VAL A 502 -7.08 41.53 23.52
C VAL A 502 -7.97 41.57 24.76
N GLU A 503 -8.02 42.71 25.43
CA GLU A 503 -8.82 42.97 26.63
C GLU A 503 -10.31 42.89 26.31
N SER A 504 -10.78 43.62 25.29
CA SER A 504 -12.20 43.67 24.93
C SER A 504 -12.74 42.30 24.50
N ILE A 505 -11.93 41.48 23.82
CA ILE A 505 -12.34 40.12 23.45
C ILE A 505 -12.38 39.19 24.68
N LEU A 506 -11.47 39.36 25.64
CA LEU A 506 -11.50 38.55 26.87
C LEU A 506 -12.66 38.93 27.79
N GLU A 507 -13.19 40.13 27.73
CA GLU A 507 -14.39 40.55 28.44
C GLU A 507 -15.67 39.88 27.93
N ILE A 508 -15.78 39.70 26.61
CA ILE A 508 -16.95 39.10 25.97
C ILE A 508 -16.80 37.60 25.68
N LYS A 509 -15.71 36.97 26.09
CA LYS A 509 -15.39 35.57 25.76
C LYS A 509 -16.50 34.57 26.09
N ASP A 510 -17.22 34.79 27.18
CA ASP A 510 -18.29 33.90 27.65
C ASP A 510 -19.63 34.13 26.91
N GLU A 511 -19.72 35.23 26.12
CA GLU A 511 -20.85 35.54 25.25
C GLU A 511 -20.62 35.05 23.79
N MET A 512 -19.38 34.62 23.48
CA MET A 512 -19.02 34.17 22.13
C MET A 512 -19.67 32.83 21.80
N LYS A 513 -20.27 32.73 20.62
CA LYS A 513 -20.88 31.49 20.11
C LYS A 513 -19.80 30.41 19.90
N THR A 514 -20.06 29.21 20.38
CA THR A 514 -19.20 28.05 20.12
C THR A 514 -19.64 27.39 18.81
N PRO A 515 -18.76 27.18 17.83
CA PRO A 515 -19.12 26.45 16.61
C PRO A 515 -19.50 25.01 16.95
N THR A 516 -20.44 24.43 16.20
CA THR A 516 -20.84 23.03 16.31
C THR A 516 -19.78 22.12 15.73
N ARG A 517 -19.14 22.55 14.64
CA ARG A 517 -18.01 21.85 14.03
C ARG A 517 -17.06 22.79 13.29
N ILE A 518 -15.81 22.34 13.14
CA ILE A 518 -14.74 23.07 12.44
C ILE A 518 -14.21 22.22 11.30
N PHE A 519 -13.91 22.86 10.16
CA PHE A 519 -13.20 22.24 9.04
C PHE A 519 -11.71 22.46 9.23
N VAL A 520 -10.97 21.35 9.37
CA VAL A 520 -9.54 21.37 9.69
C VAL A 520 -8.74 20.79 8.56
N ASP A 521 -7.77 21.54 8.05
CA ASP A 521 -6.70 21.04 7.17
C ASP A 521 -5.49 20.65 8.02
N GLU A 522 -5.15 19.36 7.96
CA GLU A 522 -4.01 18.73 8.64
C GLU A 522 -2.86 18.41 7.67
N SER A 523 -2.87 18.97 6.47
CA SER A 523 -1.82 18.74 5.46
C SER A 523 -0.46 19.32 5.88
N ASP A 524 -0.47 20.32 6.75
CA ASP A 524 0.72 21.00 7.25
C ASP A 524 1.11 20.54 8.67
N THR A 525 2.33 20.86 9.13
CA THR A 525 2.83 20.54 10.49
C THR A 525 1.93 21.11 11.60
N TYR A 526 1.25 22.21 11.32
CA TYR A 526 0.27 22.84 12.21
C TYR A 526 -1.10 22.84 11.56
N PRO A 527 -2.10 22.13 12.14
CA PRO A 527 -3.45 22.10 11.63
C PRO A 527 -4.02 23.51 11.45
N LYS A 528 -4.64 23.78 10.30
CA LYS A 528 -5.32 25.05 10.02
C LYS A 528 -6.81 24.85 10.10
N ILE A 529 -7.50 25.79 10.72
CA ILE A 529 -8.96 25.83 10.74
C ILE A 529 -9.39 26.76 9.60
N GLU A 530 -10.02 26.20 8.59
CA GLU A 530 -10.36 26.92 7.35
C GLU A 530 -11.83 27.35 7.33
N ASN A 531 -12.72 26.61 7.99
CA ASN A 531 -14.14 26.94 8.02
C ASN A 531 -14.78 26.47 9.33
N MET A 532 -15.99 26.98 9.65
CA MET A 532 -16.73 26.68 10.88
C MET A 532 -18.23 26.69 10.60
N GLU A 533 -18.95 25.84 11.31
CA GLU A 533 -20.42 25.85 11.37
C GLU A 533 -20.88 26.11 12.81
N PHE A 534 -21.86 26.97 12.98
CA PHE A 534 -22.39 27.40 14.27
C PHE A 534 -23.77 26.83 14.56
#